data_5e33da0fdbf82895f76fbf575a02c9fb
#
_entry.id   5e33da0fdbf82895f76fbf575a02c9fb
#
_cell.length_a   1.000
_cell.length_b   1.000
_cell.length_c   1.000
_cell.angle_alpha   90.00
_cell.angle_beta   90.00
_cell.angle_gamma   90.00
#
_symmetry.space_group_name_H-M   'P 1'
#
loop_
_entity.id
_entity.type
_entity.pdbx_description
1 polymer ?
#
loop_
_entity_poly.entity_id
_entity_poly.type
_entity_poly.pdbx_seq_one_letter_code
_entity_poly.pdbx_strand_id
1 'polypeptide(L)'
;FAQGYYGYPGLNLFEDMMQHKWSVNGLVGVKLSWNIGALYTHKNDKARLRLQREQIENAREVFLFNNSIDEIQQKENINRYRKMIQNDDEIIDLRIHIRKAAESKLAHGIIDVNSLLREINNENAAKAQQAIHEIDMLKEMYNLKFTNNE
;
A
#
# COMPACT_ATOMS: atom_id res chain seq x y z
N PHE A 1 -14.85 -15.60 -48.65
CA PHE A 1 -15.92 -14.67 -49.01
C PHE A 1 -16.63 -15.14 -50.28
N ALA A 2 -17.90 -14.81 -50.43
CA ALA A 2 -18.68 -14.99 -51.65
C ALA A 2 -19.34 -13.65 -51.95
N GLN A 3 -19.20 -13.19 -53.18
CA GLN A 3 -19.82 -11.97 -53.65
C GLN A 3 -20.44 -12.21 -55.02
N GLY A 4 -21.67 -11.84 -55.16
CA GLY A 4 -22.39 -11.93 -56.44
C GLY A 4 -22.97 -10.56 -56.80
N TYR A 5 -22.98 -10.23 -58.08
CA TYR A 5 -23.68 -9.06 -58.57
C TYR A 5 -24.32 -9.34 -59.93
N TYR A 6 -25.39 -8.62 -60.22
CA TYR A 6 -26.07 -8.62 -61.50
C TYR A 6 -25.83 -7.25 -62.14
N GLY A 7 -25.16 -7.24 -63.26
CA GLY A 7 -24.77 -5.96 -63.88
C GLY A 7 -24.07 -6.06 -65.21
N TYR A 8 -23.68 -4.92 -65.68
CA TYR A 8 -22.96 -4.74 -66.94
C TYR A 8 -21.71 -3.87 -66.63
N PRO A 9 -20.54 -4.21 -67.17
CA PRO A 9 -20.23 -5.47 -67.87
C PRO A 9 -20.05 -6.65 -66.89
N GLY A 10 -20.20 -7.88 -67.42
CA GLY A 10 -19.95 -9.11 -66.69
C GLY A 10 -18.48 -9.53 -66.59
N LEU A 11 -18.23 -10.81 -66.26
CA LEU A 11 -16.88 -11.36 -66.13
C LEU A 11 -16.05 -11.32 -67.40
N ASN A 12 -16.70 -11.47 -68.57
CA ASN A 12 -16.08 -11.36 -69.88
C ASN A 12 -16.13 -9.91 -70.37
N LEU A 13 -15.32 -9.06 -69.78
CA LEU A 13 -15.35 -7.62 -69.92
C LEU A 13 -15.43 -7.13 -71.34
N PHE A 14 -14.65 -7.72 -72.25
CA PHE A 14 -14.60 -7.30 -73.66
C PHE A 14 -15.83 -7.71 -74.47
N GLU A 15 -16.32 -8.94 -74.25
CA GLU A 15 -17.44 -9.48 -75.02
C GLU A 15 -18.77 -8.90 -74.50
N ASP A 16 -18.92 -8.73 -73.19
CA ASP A 16 -20.08 -8.12 -72.56
C ASP A 16 -20.24 -6.63 -72.86
N MET A 17 -19.10 -5.91 -73.00
CA MET A 17 -19.11 -4.51 -73.41
C MET A 17 -19.54 -4.35 -74.87
N MET A 18 -19.15 -5.25 -75.74
CA MET A 18 -19.50 -5.16 -77.18
C MET A 18 -20.96 -5.53 -77.44
N GLN A 19 -21.53 -6.43 -76.65
CA GLN A 19 -22.92 -6.93 -76.83
C GLN A 19 -23.94 -6.25 -75.93
N HIS A 20 -23.53 -5.35 -75.00
CA HIS A 20 -24.40 -4.65 -74.03
C HIS A 20 -25.34 -5.61 -73.27
N LYS A 21 -24.84 -6.79 -72.86
CA LYS A 21 -25.60 -7.79 -72.10
C LYS A 21 -25.37 -7.70 -70.61
N TRP A 22 -26.50 -7.78 -69.89
CA TRP A 22 -26.49 -7.92 -68.47
C TRP A 22 -26.29 -9.39 -68.11
N SER A 23 -25.36 -9.64 -67.18
CA SER A 23 -25.08 -11.01 -66.74
C SER A 23 -25.00 -11.10 -65.22
N VAL A 24 -25.28 -12.32 -64.71
CA VAL A 24 -25.09 -12.62 -63.30
C VAL A 24 -23.67 -13.07 -63.07
N ASN A 25 -22.97 -12.38 -62.23
CA ASN A 25 -21.57 -12.63 -61.92
C ASN A 25 -21.42 -13.05 -60.47
N GLY A 26 -20.65 -14.08 -60.21
CA GLY A 26 -20.32 -14.55 -58.86
C GLY A 26 -18.82 -14.72 -58.68
N LEU A 27 -18.29 -14.24 -57.59
CA LEU A 27 -16.92 -14.45 -57.18
C LEU A 27 -16.92 -15.15 -55.81
N VAL A 28 -16.22 -16.27 -55.72
CA VAL A 28 -16.00 -16.99 -54.47
C VAL A 28 -14.51 -17.05 -54.21
N GLY A 29 -14.08 -16.63 -53.07
CA GLY A 29 -12.66 -16.62 -52.72
C GLY A 29 -12.42 -16.96 -51.27
N VAL A 30 -11.28 -17.55 -51.00
CA VAL A 30 -10.78 -17.82 -49.64
C VAL A 30 -9.56 -16.92 -49.42
N LYS A 31 -9.61 -16.08 -48.36
CA LYS A 31 -8.49 -15.25 -47.94
C LYS A 31 -7.84 -15.87 -46.71
N LEU A 32 -6.62 -16.36 -46.86
CA LEU A 32 -5.78 -16.78 -45.74
C LEU A 32 -4.81 -15.63 -45.37
N SER A 33 -4.96 -15.05 -44.19
CA SER A 33 -4.05 -14.03 -43.70
C SER A 33 -3.26 -14.59 -42.51
N TRP A 34 -2.00 -14.78 -42.69
CA TRP A 34 -1.12 -15.30 -41.65
C TRP A 34 -0.09 -14.23 -41.26
N ASN A 35 -0.06 -13.86 -39.96
CA ASN A 35 0.92 -12.92 -39.44
C ASN A 35 2.22 -13.68 -39.10
N ILE A 36 3.08 -13.85 -40.08
CA ILE A 36 4.39 -14.54 -39.95
C ILE A 36 5.33 -13.72 -39.03
N GLY A 37 5.13 -12.39 -38.93
CA GLY A 37 5.90 -11.51 -38.05
C GLY A 37 5.78 -11.90 -36.57
N ALA A 38 4.62 -12.39 -36.16
CA ALA A 38 4.39 -12.86 -34.78
C ALA A 38 5.26 -14.07 -34.40
N LEU A 39 5.66 -14.90 -35.37
CA LEU A 39 6.58 -16.03 -35.11
C LEU A 39 8.02 -15.55 -34.87
N TYR A 40 8.44 -14.45 -35.50
CA TYR A 40 9.77 -13.87 -35.32
C TYR A 40 9.94 -13.21 -33.95
N THR A 41 8.90 -12.57 -33.44
CA THR A 41 8.93 -11.88 -32.14
C THR A 41 8.63 -12.82 -30.97
N HIS A 42 8.01 -13.98 -31.23
CA HIS A 42 7.55 -14.91 -30.17
C HIS A 42 8.64 -15.29 -29.15
N LYS A 43 9.86 -15.55 -29.60
CA LYS A 43 11.00 -15.86 -28.70
C LYS A 43 11.37 -14.68 -27.83
N ASN A 44 11.40 -13.49 -28.40
CA ASN A 44 11.71 -12.25 -27.69
C ASN A 44 10.59 -11.87 -26.72
N ASP A 45 9.34 -12.04 -27.12
CA ASP A 45 8.17 -11.77 -26.29
C ASP A 45 8.13 -12.71 -25.08
N LYS A 46 8.45 -14.00 -25.28
CA LYS A 46 8.55 -14.98 -24.21
C LYS A 46 9.70 -14.63 -23.25
N ALA A 47 10.86 -14.20 -23.75
CA ALA A 47 11.97 -13.75 -22.92
C ALA A 47 11.60 -12.49 -22.12
N ARG A 48 10.93 -11.53 -22.76
CA ARG A 48 10.43 -10.31 -22.11
C ARG A 48 9.42 -10.62 -21.00
N LEU A 49 8.46 -11.50 -21.25
CA LEU A 49 7.48 -11.92 -20.26
C LEU A 49 8.14 -12.63 -19.06
N ARG A 50 9.18 -13.44 -19.33
CA ARG A 50 9.96 -14.07 -18.27
C ARG A 50 10.67 -13.04 -17.40
N LEU A 51 11.35 -12.07 -18.01
CA LEU A 51 12.01 -10.99 -17.27
C LEU A 51 11.02 -10.15 -16.46
N GLN A 52 9.85 -9.84 -17.03
CA GLN A 52 8.80 -9.13 -16.29
C GLN A 52 8.30 -9.93 -15.08
N ARG A 53 8.15 -11.24 -15.24
CA ARG A 53 7.77 -12.12 -14.12
C ARG A 53 8.84 -12.15 -13.04
N GLU A 54 10.11 -12.24 -13.41
CA GLU A 54 11.24 -12.19 -12.46
C GLU A 54 11.31 -10.83 -11.73
N GLN A 55 11.05 -9.72 -12.44
CA GLN A 55 10.96 -8.38 -11.82
C GLN A 55 9.81 -8.28 -10.81
N ILE A 56 8.64 -8.83 -11.12
CA ILE A 56 7.50 -8.85 -10.21
C ILE A 56 7.81 -9.69 -8.97
N GLU A 57 8.44 -10.86 -9.14
CA GLU A 57 8.81 -11.72 -8.01
C GLU A 57 9.85 -11.05 -7.11
N ASN A 58 10.89 -10.43 -7.69
CA ASN A 58 11.85 -9.63 -6.93
C ASN A 58 11.18 -8.47 -6.18
N ALA A 59 10.26 -7.75 -6.82
CA ALA A 59 9.51 -6.67 -6.17
C ALA A 59 8.66 -7.19 -5.00
N ARG A 60 8.06 -8.37 -5.15
CA ARG A 60 7.31 -9.04 -4.09
C ARG A 60 8.22 -9.43 -2.92
N GLU A 61 9.38 -10.02 -3.20
CA GLU A 61 10.35 -10.39 -2.15
C GLU A 61 10.82 -9.16 -1.36
N VAL A 62 11.17 -8.08 -2.05
CA VAL A 62 11.57 -6.81 -1.42
C VAL A 62 10.42 -6.24 -0.57
N PHE A 63 9.18 -6.28 -1.07
CA PHE A 63 8.02 -5.84 -0.30
C PHE A 63 7.84 -6.67 0.97
N LEU A 64 7.87 -8.00 0.89
CA LEU A 64 7.73 -8.88 2.05
C LEU A 64 8.87 -8.70 3.06
N PHE A 65 10.09 -8.50 2.57
CA PHE A 65 11.24 -8.21 3.42
C PHE A 65 11.07 -6.90 4.19
N ASN A 66 10.70 -5.81 3.50
CA ASN A 66 10.45 -4.53 4.14
C ASN A 66 9.31 -4.61 5.16
N ASN A 67 8.22 -5.30 4.80
CA ASN A 67 7.10 -5.51 5.71
C ASN A 67 7.51 -6.26 6.99
N SER A 68 8.38 -7.26 6.87
CA SER A 68 8.91 -7.98 8.04
C SER A 68 9.81 -7.12 8.93
N ILE A 69 10.58 -6.20 8.34
CA ILE A 69 11.38 -5.23 9.11
C ILE A 69 10.46 -4.26 9.86
N ASP A 70 9.45 -3.74 9.20
CA ASP A 70 8.47 -2.82 9.80
C ASP A 70 7.73 -3.51 10.97
N GLU A 71 7.34 -4.76 10.79
CA GLU A 71 6.71 -5.57 11.85
C GLU A 71 7.61 -5.71 13.09
N ILE A 72 8.89 -6.06 12.88
CA ILE A 72 9.87 -6.18 13.98
C ILE A 72 10.05 -4.84 14.68
N GLN A 73 10.21 -3.76 13.92
CA GLN A 73 10.39 -2.42 14.48
C GLN A 73 9.19 -1.97 15.29
N GLN A 74 7.97 -2.22 14.80
CA GLN A 74 6.74 -1.88 15.50
C GLN A 74 6.59 -2.68 16.81
N LYS A 75 6.91 -3.99 16.79
CA LYS A 75 6.93 -4.82 18.00
C LYS A 75 7.92 -4.31 19.04
N GLU A 76 9.12 -3.94 18.61
CA GLU A 76 10.13 -3.37 19.51
C GLU A 76 9.72 -2.00 20.08
N ASN A 77 9.08 -1.15 19.27
CA ASN A 77 8.52 0.11 19.74
C ASN A 77 7.44 -0.12 20.80
N ILE A 78 6.51 -1.05 20.60
CA ILE A 78 5.49 -1.41 21.59
C ILE A 78 6.14 -1.86 22.90
N ASN A 79 7.15 -2.72 22.84
CA ASN A 79 7.88 -3.18 24.02
C ASN A 79 8.61 -2.03 24.75
N ARG A 80 9.19 -1.11 24.00
CA ARG A 80 9.83 0.09 24.54
C ARG A 80 8.81 0.97 25.28
N TYR A 81 7.67 1.29 24.66
CA TYR A 81 6.63 2.10 25.30
C TYR A 81 6.06 1.42 26.53
N ARG A 82 5.87 0.09 26.52
CA ARG A 82 5.43 -0.66 27.70
C ARG A 82 6.40 -0.49 28.89
N LYS A 83 7.70 -0.54 28.64
CA LYS A 83 8.72 -0.29 29.67
C LYS A 83 8.70 1.16 30.15
N MET A 84 8.51 2.12 29.22
CA MET A 84 8.40 3.53 29.57
C MET A 84 7.19 3.79 30.47
N ILE A 85 6.04 3.23 30.18
CA ILE A 85 4.82 3.34 31.00
C ILE A 85 5.05 2.76 32.41
N GLN A 86 5.74 1.63 32.52
CA GLN A 86 6.11 1.08 33.84
C GLN A 86 7.02 2.02 34.65
N ASN A 87 8.00 2.64 33.98
CA ASN A 87 8.85 3.65 34.63
C ASN A 87 8.05 4.91 34.99
N ASP A 88 7.08 5.32 34.16
CA ASP A 88 6.22 6.47 34.44
C ASP A 88 5.36 6.21 35.68
N ASP A 89 4.85 4.99 35.90
CA ASP A 89 4.12 4.60 37.12
C ASP A 89 4.99 4.84 38.37
N GLU A 90 6.26 4.40 38.32
CA GLU A 90 7.19 4.61 39.45
C GLU A 90 7.48 6.10 39.66
N ILE A 91 7.64 6.88 38.60
CA ILE A 91 7.87 8.33 38.66
C ILE A 91 6.63 9.03 39.25
N ILE A 92 5.43 8.66 38.83
CA ILE A 92 4.18 9.24 39.34
C ILE A 92 4.03 8.95 40.84
N ASP A 93 4.27 7.71 41.27
CA ASP A 93 4.24 7.35 42.68
C ASP A 93 5.23 8.17 43.51
N LEU A 94 6.44 8.35 42.99
CA LEU A 94 7.43 9.20 43.65
C LEU A 94 6.96 10.66 43.72
N ARG A 95 6.39 11.22 42.66
CA ARG A 95 5.85 12.59 42.62
C ARG A 95 4.69 12.77 43.60
N ILE A 96 3.81 11.77 43.75
CA ILE A 96 2.73 11.77 44.72
C ILE A 96 3.29 11.84 46.16
N HIS A 97 4.35 11.09 46.45
CA HIS A 97 4.99 11.14 47.78
C HIS A 97 5.66 12.50 48.06
N ILE A 98 6.34 13.09 47.05
CA ILE A 98 6.93 14.41 47.16
C ILE A 98 5.84 15.48 47.40
N ARG A 99 4.74 15.45 46.66
CA ARG A 99 3.60 16.37 46.86
C ARG A 99 3.02 16.25 48.28
N LYS A 100 2.75 15.01 48.75
CA LYS A 100 2.29 14.80 50.12
C LYS A 100 3.23 15.34 51.19
N ALA A 101 4.55 15.18 50.97
CA ALA A 101 5.55 15.74 51.85
C ALA A 101 5.56 17.30 51.79
N ALA A 102 5.34 17.87 50.61
CA ALA A 102 5.22 19.32 50.46
C ALA A 102 3.96 19.87 51.13
N GLU A 103 2.81 19.17 51.03
CA GLU A 103 1.56 19.51 51.75
C GLU A 103 1.79 19.56 53.26
N SER A 104 2.49 18.56 53.83
CA SER A 104 2.83 18.54 55.23
C SER A 104 3.77 19.70 55.63
N LYS A 105 4.78 20.00 54.80
CA LYS A 105 5.68 21.14 55.05
C LYS A 105 4.98 22.48 55.00
N LEU A 106 4.01 22.65 54.08
CA LEU A 106 3.19 23.85 54.01
C LEU A 106 2.33 24.00 55.26
N ALA A 107 1.69 22.92 55.74
CA ALA A 107 0.87 22.91 56.96
C ALA A 107 1.67 23.33 58.17
N HIS A 108 3.00 23.08 58.19
CA HIS A 108 3.91 23.50 59.27
C HIS A 108 4.62 24.83 59.00
N GLY A 109 4.25 25.54 57.93
CA GLY A 109 4.82 26.85 57.55
C GLY A 109 6.27 26.80 57.12
N ILE A 110 6.79 25.63 56.69
CA ILE A 110 8.18 25.43 56.27
C ILE A 110 8.40 25.88 54.82
N ILE A 111 7.36 25.73 53.96
CA ILE A 111 7.40 26.16 52.56
C ILE A 111 6.23 27.07 52.26
N ASP A 112 6.28 27.78 51.13
CA ASP A 112 5.21 28.62 50.63
C ASP A 112 4.27 27.85 49.69
N VAL A 113 3.13 28.46 49.40
CA VAL A 113 2.10 27.91 48.50
C VAL A 113 2.63 27.69 47.06
N ASN A 114 3.52 28.56 46.59
CA ASN A 114 4.10 28.44 45.25
C ASN A 114 4.98 27.21 45.13
N SER A 115 5.67 26.82 46.23
CA SER A 115 6.45 25.58 46.27
C SER A 115 5.56 24.34 46.19
N LEU A 116 4.41 24.33 46.89
CA LEU A 116 3.42 23.25 46.74
C LEU A 116 2.82 23.19 45.33
N LEU A 117 2.44 24.34 44.76
CA LEU A 117 1.90 24.39 43.39
C LEU A 117 2.90 23.86 42.36
N ARG A 118 4.21 24.08 42.54
CA ARG A 118 5.21 23.45 41.67
C ARG A 118 5.19 21.92 41.73
N GLU A 119 5.07 21.34 42.92
CA GLU A 119 5.05 19.88 43.07
C GLU A 119 3.74 19.29 42.50
N ILE A 120 2.60 19.98 42.62
CA ILE A 120 1.36 19.59 41.97
C ILE A 120 1.51 19.61 40.45
N ASN A 121 2.13 20.65 39.89
CA ASN A 121 2.38 20.75 38.46
C ASN A 121 3.34 19.67 37.96
N ASN A 122 4.37 19.33 38.75
CA ASN A 122 5.33 18.27 38.44
C ASN A 122 4.62 16.88 38.39
N GLU A 123 3.73 16.62 39.35
CA GLU A 123 2.90 15.39 39.34
C GLU A 123 2.00 15.33 38.11
N ASN A 124 1.31 16.44 37.80
CA ASN A 124 0.44 16.51 36.64
C ASN A 124 1.22 16.35 35.31
N ALA A 125 2.41 16.92 35.23
CA ALA A 125 3.29 16.76 34.06
C ALA A 125 3.74 15.30 33.89
N ALA A 126 4.07 14.59 34.97
CA ALA A 126 4.41 13.18 34.91
C ALA A 126 3.22 12.32 34.41
N LYS A 127 2.00 12.58 34.93
CA LYS A 127 0.77 11.89 34.46
C LYS A 127 0.48 12.18 32.98
N ALA A 128 0.66 13.43 32.56
CA ALA A 128 0.49 13.80 31.15
C ALA A 128 1.50 13.08 30.25
N GLN A 129 2.75 12.94 30.70
CA GLN A 129 3.77 12.22 29.96
C GLN A 129 3.45 10.73 29.79
N GLN A 130 2.96 10.08 30.86
CA GLN A 130 2.48 8.71 30.80
C GLN A 130 1.36 8.54 29.78
N ALA A 131 0.36 9.43 29.79
CA ALA A 131 -0.75 9.38 28.84
C ALA A 131 -0.26 9.51 27.38
N ILE A 132 0.79 10.31 27.13
CA ILE A 132 1.42 10.41 25.81
C ILE A 132 2.03 9.05 25.42
N HIS A 133 2.80 8.42 26.32
CA HIS A 133 3.42 7.11 26.04
C HIS A 133 2.37 6.02 25.80
N GLU A 134 1.22 6.05 26.50
CA GLU A 134 0.10 5.16 26.25
C GLU A 134 -0.51 5.36 24.86
N ILE A 135 -0.71 6.61 24.45
CA ILE A 135 -1.22 6.94 23.11
C ILE A 135 -0.24 6.49 22.02
N ASP A 136 1.07 6.72 22.22
CA ASP A 136 2.10 6.31 21.28
C ASP A 136 2.18 4.78 21.17
N MET A 137 2.03 4.06 22.29
CA MET A 137 1.95 2.59 22.29
C MET A 137 0.74 2.12 21.49
N LEU A 138 -0.45 2.70 21.73
CA LEU A 138 -1.66 2.35 20.98
C LEU A 138 -1.49 2.61 19.48
N LYS A 139 -0.88 3.73 19.11
CA LYS A 139 -0.58 4.06 17.72
C LYS A 139 0.29 2.97 17.06
N GLU A 140 1.37 2.54 17.73
CA GLU A 140 2.22 1.47 17.21
C GLU A 140 1.48 0.12 17.12
N MET A 141 0.57 -0.16 18.06
CA MET A 141 -0.28 -1.37 17.99
C MET A 141 -1.22 -1.33 16.78
N TYR A 142 -1.81 -0.18 16.45
CA TYR A 142 -2.63 -0.03 15.25
C TYR A 142 -1.80 -0.10 13.96
N ASN A 143 -0.59 0.47 13.96
CA ASN A 143 0.33 0.36 12.83
C ASN A 143 0.68 -1.12 12.58
N LEU A 144 0.97 -1.88 13.64
CA LEU A 144 1.26 -3.32 13.55
C LEU A 144 0.08 -4.12 12.99
N LYS A 145 -1.13 -3.81 13.43
CA LYS A 145 -2.36 -4.41 12.86
C LYS A 145 -2.49 -4.13 11.38
N PHE A 146 -2.25 -2.89 10.99
CA PHE A 146 -2.30 -2.49 9.58
C PHE A 146 -1.22 -3.20 8.75
N THR A 147 0.01 -3.31 9.27
CA THR A 147 1.12 -4.02 8.60
C THR A 147 0.80 -5.50 8.40
N ASN A 148 0.14 -6.15 9.37
CA ASN A 148 -0.27 -7.54 9.31
C ASN A 148 -1.59 -7.77 8.54
N ASN A 149 -2.25 -6.70 8.11
CA ASN A 149 -3.53 -6.76 7.40
C ASN A 149 -4.65 -7.44 8.22
N GLU A 150 -4.66 -7.18 9.55
CA GLU A 150 -5.66 -7.67 10.52
C GLU A 150 -6.73 -6.61 10.85
#